data_e2f8fa03131fab348ae875d34bb05de5
#
_entry.id   e2f8fa03131fab348ae875d34bb05de5
#
_cell.length_a   1.000
_cell.length_b   1.000
_cell.length_c   1.000
_cell.angle_alpha   90.00
_cell.angle_beta   90.00
_cell.angle_gamma   90.00
#
_symmetry.space_group_name_H-M   'P 1'
#
loop_
_entity.id
_entity.type
_entity.pdbx_description
1 polymer ?
#
loop_
_entity_poly.entity_id
_entity_poly.type
_entity_poly.pdbx_seq_one_letter_code
_entity_poly.pdbx_strand_id
1 'polypeptide(L)'
;MNSVSQITYFLRKSPLVRTLCIILFIAVFMGVSFFITFKIKQNPQISSITPPIGTPGDLVIIKGKDFGENKNTSYVEFGGSRLTASSYISWSDTEIKLVLPANIQDGLVFVGTKDARSKPVFFANATSVPVALLENPLSTVPTIHTLIPNEKSATRAKVGDLLIIQ
;
A
#
# COMPACT_ATOMS: atom_id res chain seq x y z
N MET A 1 -43.82 1.96 39.90
CA MET A 1 -43.66 3.27 39.23
C MET A 1 -42.39 3.17 38.37
N ASN A 2 -42.56 3.29 37.06
CA ASN A 2 -41.43 3.03 36.12
C ASN A 2 -40.40 4.15 36.18
N SER A 3 -39.11 3.80 36.13
CA SER A 3 -37.94 4.73 36.17
C SER A 3 -38.05 5.90 35.19
N VAL A 4 -38.70 5.69 34.05
CA VAL A 4 -38.94 6.71 33.02
C VAL A 4 -39.85 7.82 33.50
N SER A 5 -40.88 7.53 34.32
CA SER A 5 -41.81 8.53 34.84
C SER A 5 -41.17 9.46 35.90
N GLN A 6 -40.20 8.96 36.62
CA GLN A 6 -39.43 9.78 37.59
C GLN A 6 -38.51 10.77 36.87
N ILE A 7 -37.85 10.32 35.77
CA ILE A 7 -36.96 11.18 35.00
C ILE A 7 -37.71 12.34 34.33
N THR A 8 -38.90 12.04 33.76
CA THR A 8 -39.74 13.07 33.13
C THR A 8 -40.30 14.07 34.12
N TYR A 9 -40.62 13.64 35.37
CA TYR A 9 -41.06 14.51 36.44
C TYR A 9 -39.97 15.48 36.90
N PHE A 10 -38.72 15.00 37.05
CA PHE A 10 -37.56 15.82 37.44
C PHE A 10 -37.24 16.87 36.37
N LEU A 11 -37.24 16.48 35.07
CA LEU A 11 -37.01 17.38 33.94
C LEU A 11 -38.07 18.49 33.85
N ARG A 12 -39.28 18.24 34.31
CA ARG A 12 -40.38 19.21 34.22
C ARG A 12 -40.36 20.24 35.38
N LYS A 13 -39.80 19.88 36.53
CA LYS A 13 -39.88 20.69 37.79
C LYS A 13 -38.76 21.73 37.91
N SER A 14 -37.57 21.52 37.34
CA SER A 14 -36.48 22.48 37.47
C SER A 14 -35.94 22.92 36.09
N PRO A 15 -36.09 24.22 35.76
CA PRO A 15 -35.58 24.72 34.47
C PRO A 15 -34.05 24.56 34.34
N LEU A 16 -33.31 24.59 35.45
CA LEU A 16 -31.86 24.41 35.50
C LEU A 16 -31.44 22.99 35.03
N VAL A 17 -32.13 21.94 35.50
CA VAL A 17 -31.85 20.56 35.10
C VAL A 17 -32.14 20.35 33.60
N ARG A 18 -33.21 20.94 33.09
CA ARG A 18 -33.55 20.89 31.66
C ARG A 18 -32.48 21.54 30.80
N THR A 19 -32.00 22.73 31.16
CA THR A 19 -30.94 23.41 30.42
C THR A 19 -29.61 22.64 30.48
N LEU A 20 -29.29 22.07 31.64
CA LEU A 20 -28.10 21.25 31.79
C LEU A 20 -28.13 19.99 30.94
N CYS A 21 -29.28 19.29 30.88
CA CYS A 21 -29.46 18.12 30.00
C CYS A 21 -29.35 18.47 28.51
N ILE A 22 -29.89 19.62 28.09
CA ILE A 22 -29.77 20.09 26.70
C ILE A 22 -28.31 20.39 26.34
N ILE A 23 -27.60 21.07 27.22
CA ILE A 23 -26.16 21.39 27.02
C ILE A 23 -25.34 20.12 26.93
N LEU A 24 -25.59 19.15 27.83
CA LEU A 24 -24.91 17.85 27.82
C LEU A 24 -25.20 17.06 26.53
N PHE A 25 -26.45 17.07 26.07
CA PHE A 25 -26.84 16.41 24.82
C PHE A 25 -26.15 17.04 23.61
N ILE A 26 -26.10 18.37 23.56
CA ILE A 26 -25.38 19.10 22.49
C ILE A 26 -23.89 18.81 22.53
N ALA A 27 -23.28 18.80 23.73
CA ALA A 27 -21.86 18.50 23.88
C ALA A 27 -21.51 17.07 23.44
N VAL A 28 -22.35 16.08 23.81
CA VAL A 28 -22.18 14.69 23.35
C VAL A 28 -22.36 14.58 21.84
N PHE A 29 -23.38 15.24 21.28
CA PHE A 29 -23.64 15.22 19.84
C PHE A 29 -22.52 15.90 19.05
N MET A 30 -21.99 17.02 19.52
CA MET A 30 -20.81 17.67 18.93
C MET A 30 -19.57 16.80 19.04
N GLY A 31 -19.35 16.15 20.19
CA GLY A 31 -18.24 15.21 20.38
C GLY A 31 -18.29 14.02 19.43
N VAL A 32 -19.45 13.39 19.29
CA VAL A 32 -19.66 12.28 18.36
C VAL A 32 -19.49 12.73 16.90
N SER A 33 -20.02 13.90 16.55
CA SER A 33 -19.87 14.47 15.20
C SER A 33 -18.42 14.78 14.89
N PHE A 34 -17.66 15.30 15.84
CA PHE A 34 -16.23 15.57 15.70
C PHE A 34 -15.43 14.28 15.52
N PHE A 35 -15.74 13.22 16.25
CA PHE A 35 -15.10 11.91 16.09
C PHE A 35 -15.36 11.26 14.72
N ILE A 36 -16.57 11.41 14.18
CA ILE A 36 -16.94 10.86 12.86
C ILE A 36 -16.18 11.59 11.73
N THR A 37 -15.92 12.89 11.89
CA THR A 37 -15.20 13.67 10.89
C THR A 37 -13.67 13.56 10.99
N PHE A 38 -13.14 13.09 12.10
CA PHE A 38 -11.72 12.82 12.29
C PHE A 38 -11.36 11.46 11.66
N LYS A 39 -11.46 11.35 10.35
CA LYS A 39 -10.81 10.23 9.64
C LYS A 39 -9.32 10.34 9.91
N ILE A 40 -8.79 9.42 10.69
CA ILE A 40 -7.35 9.27 10.87
C ILE A 40 -6.78 9.09 9.47
N LYS A 41 -5.98 10.07 9.05
CA LYS A 41 -5.32 10.10 7.76
C LYS A 41 -4.38 8.89 7.69
N GLN A 42 -4.84 7.82 7.04
CA GLN A 42 -4.05 6.61 6.90
C GLN A 42 -3.18 6.74 5.64
N ASN A 43 -1.94 6.26 5.73
CA ASN A 43 -1.07 6.20 4.57
C ASN A 43 -1.52 5.04 3.67
N PRO A 44 -1.57 5.22 2.36
CA PRO A 44 -1.88 4.14 1.44
C PRO A 44 -0.90 2.98 1.62
N GLN A 45 -1.39 1.76 1.49
CA GLN A 45 -0.58 0.55 1.64
C GLN A 45 -0.85 -0.40 0.48
N ILE A 46 0.21 -0.79 -0.23
CA ILE A 46 0.14 -1.82 -1.26
C ILE A 46 0.33 -3.17 -0.57
N SER A 47 -0.60 -4.09 -0.81
CA SER A 47 -0.53 -5.48 -0.33
C SER A 47 0.02 -6.42 -1.40
N SER A 48 -0.36 -6.20 -2.67
CA SER A 48 0.12 -7.00 -3.80
C SER A 48 0.02 -6.24 -5.12
N ILE A 49 0.86 -6.64 -6.07
CA ILE A 49 0.80 -6.24 -7.49
C ILE A 49 0.72 -7.53 -8.31
N THR A 50 -0.25 -7.62 -9.21
CA THR A 50 -0.49 -8.82 -10.03
C THR A 50 -0.69 -8.41 -11.50
N PRO A 51 0.12 -8.94 -12.42
CA PRO A 51 1.34 -9.71 -12.19
C PRO A 51 2.47 -8.85 -11.59
N PRO A 52 3.48 -9.44 -10.92
CA PRO A 52 4.64 -8.71 -10.40
C PRO A 52 5.68 -8.37 -11.49
N ILE A 53 5.54 -9.00 -12.66
CA ILE A 53 6.34 -8.79 -13.87
C ILE A 53 5.36 -8.61 -15.02
N GLY A 54 5.57 -7.62 -15.89
CA GLY A 54 4.68 -7.38 -17.02
C GLY A 54 5.38 -6.60 -18.14
N THR A 55 4.72 -6.58 -19.30
CA THR A 55 5.15 -5.84 -20.50
C THR A 55 4.24 -4.62 -20.74
N PRO A 56 4.69 -3.63 -21.50
CA PRO A 56 3.83 -2.56 -21.96
C PRO A 56 2.54 -3.10 -22.60
N GLY A 57 1.40 -2.55 -22.17
CA GLY A 57 0.07 -3.00 -22.61
C GLY A 57 -0.60 -4.01 -21.67
N ASP A 58 0.13 -4.62 -20.75
CA ASP A 58 -0.44 -5.58 -19.81
C ASP A 58 -1.35 -4.89 -18.79
N LEU A 59 -2.39 -5.61 -18.39
CA LEU A 59 -3.25 -5.25 -17.27
C LEU A 59 -2.56 -5.57 -15.95
N VAL A 60 -2.39 -4.58 -15.11
CA VAL A 60 -1.86 -4.74 -13.76
C VAL A 60 -2.92 -4.36 -12.73
N ILE A 61 -3.03 -5.18 -11.70
CA ILE A 61 -3.93 -4.98 -10.56
C ILE A 61 -3.09 -4.75 -9.31
N ILE A 62 -3.25 -3.58 -8.70
CA ILE A 62 -2.64 -3.24 -7.42
C ILE A 62 -3.71 -3.37 -6.35
N LYS A 63 -3.51 -4.24 -5.37
CA LYS A 63 -4.41 -4.40 -4.22
C LYS A 63 -3.77 -3.83 -2.96
N GLY A 64 -4.62 -3.29 -2.09
CA GLY A 64 -4.15 -2.70 -0.85
C GLY A 64 -5.25 -2.05 -0.04
N LYS A 65 -4.96 -0.92 0.57
CA LYS A 65 -5.92 -0.13 1.35
C LYS A 65 -5.53 1.34 1.40
N ASP A 66 -6.50 2.18 1.71
CA ASP A 66 -6.35 3.62 1.88
C ASP A 66 -5.85 4.34 0.60
N PHE A 67 -6.21 3.83 -0.58
CA PHE A 67 -5.89 4.46 -1.87
C PHE A 67 -6.79 5.67 -2.17
N GLY A 68 -7.91 5.78 -1.44
CA GLY A 68 -8.98 6.75 -1.68
C GLY A 68 -10.05 6.22 -2.62
N GLU A 69 -11.30 6.64 -2.41
CA GLU A 69 -12.46 6.14 -3.16
C GLU A 69 -12.39 6.41 -4.66
N ASN A 70 -11.65 7.45 -5.06
CA ASN A 70 -11.46 7.81 -6.46
C ASN A 70 -10.09 8.44 -6.68
N LYS A 71 -9.67 8.45 -7.95
CA LYS A 71 -8.33 8.86 -8.35
C LYS A 71 -8.01 10.33 -7.99
N ASN A 72 -8.91 11.27 -8.27
CA ASN A 72 -8.72 12.72 -8.03
C ASN A 72 -7.24 13.19 -8.11
N THR A 73 -6.64 13.49 -6.95
CA THR A 73 -5.23 13.89 -6.81
C THR A 73 -4.29 12.72 -6.54
N SER A 74 -4.84 11.48 -6.47
CA SER A 74 -4.06 10.27 -6.24
C SER A 74 -3.40 9.79 -7.53
N TYR A 75 -2.29 9.07 -7.41
CA TYR A 75 -1.51 8.60 -8.55
C TYR A 75 -0.75 7.31 -8.22
N VAL A 76 -0.37 6.59 -9.26
CA VAL A 76 0.61 5.50 -9.17
C VAL A 76 1.88 5.95 -9.87
N GLU A 77 3.01 5.58 -9.29
CA GLU A 77 4.35 5.84 -9.82
C GLU A 77 5.10 4.53 -9.96
N PHE A 78 5.67 4.30 -11.13
CA PHE A 78 6.51 3.15 -11.47
C PHE A 78 7.91 3.66 -11.83
N GLY A 79 8.95 3.12 -11.19
CA GLY A 79 10.33 3.46 -11.51
C GLY A 79 10.64 4.96 -11.52
N GLY A 80 9.97 5.73 -10.66
CA GLY A 80 10.13 7.19 -10.58
C GLY A 80 9.23 8.00 -11.52
N SER A 81 8.46 7.35 -12.41
CA SER A 81 7.56 8.02 -13.34
C SER A 81 6.09 7.87 -12.93
N ARG A 82 5.35 8.98 -12.88
CA ARG A 82 3.90 8.94 -12.62
C ARG A 82 3.14 8.53 -13.86
N LEU A 83 2.17 7.64 -13.67
CA LEU A 83 1.30 7.20 -14.74
C LEU A 83 0.32 8.30 -15.15
N THR A 84 0.04 8.37 -16.44
CA THR A 84 -0.96 9.29 -17.02
C THR A 84 -2.39 8.85 -16.69
N ALA A 85 -3.35 9.75 -16.85
CA ALA A 85 -4.77 9.44 -16.58
C ALA A 85 -5.30 8.30 -17.46
N SER A 86 -4.82 8.19 -18.69
CA SER A 86 -5.22 7.16 -19.65
C SER A 86 -4.77 5.75 -19.30
N SER A 87 -3.80 5.60 -18.41
CA SER A 87 -3.33 4.29 -17.95
C SER A 87 -4.31 3.60 -17.00
N TYR A 88 -5.21 4.34 -16.35
CA TYR A 88 -6.11 3.77 -15.34
C TYR A 88 -7.41 3.28 -15.93
N ILE A 89 -7.78 2.03 -15.62
CA ILE A 89 -9.07 1.42 -15.98
C ILE A 89 -10.08 1.66 -14.85
N SER A 90 -9.67 1.38 -13.59
CA SER A 90 -10.52 1.60 -12.42
C SER A 90 -9.68 1.97 -11.20
N TRP A 91 -10.30 2.67 -10.27
CA TRP A 91 -9.71 3.10 -9.01
C TRP A 91 -10.73 2.97 -7.89
N SER A 92 -10.34 2.31 -6.81
CA SER A 92 -11.09 2.23 -5.56
C SER A 92 -10.13 2.36 -4.38
N ASP A 93 -10.67 2.42 -3.18
CA ASP A 93 -9.87 2.50 -1.95
C ASP A 93 -8.96 1.28 -1.72
N THR A 94 -9.30 0.14 -2.31
CA THR A 94 -8.60 -1.14 -2.08
C THR A 94 -8.02 -1.78 -3.33
N GLU A 95 -8.38 -1.29 -4.53
CA GLU A 95 -7.95 -1.88 -5.79
C GLU A 95 -7.77 -0.82 -6.87
N ILE A 96 -6.67 -0.88 -7.58
CA ILE A 96 -6.37 -0.07 -8.77
C ILE A 96 -6.09 -1.02 -9.92
N LYS A 97 -6.81 -0.84 -11.04
CA LYS A 97 -6.55 -1.52 -12.31
C LYS A 97 -6.00 -0.53 -13.31
N LEU A 98 -4.90 -0.90 -13.92
CA LEU A 98 -4.22 -0.04 -14.89
C LEU A 98 -3.59 -0.85 -16.00
N VAL A 99 -3.33 -0.18 -17.14
CA VAL A 99 -2.55 -0.73 -18.26
C VAL A 99 -1.17 -0.11 -18.22
N LEU A 100 -0.14 -0.94 -18.37
CA LEU A 100 1.24 -0.48 -18.38
C LEU A 100 1.53 0.37 -19.63
N PRO A 101 2.09 1.57 -19.48
CA PRO A 101 2.46 2.41 -20.62
C PRO A 101 3.70 1.87 -21.34
N ALA A 102 3.90 2.32 -22.58
CA ALA A 102 5.01 1.88 -23.42
C ALA A 102 6.41 2.17 -22.82
N ASN A 103 6.52 3.22 -22.01
CA ASN A 103 7.78 3.68 -21.41
C ASN A 103 7.97 3.22 -19.96
N ILE A 104 7.31 2.11 -19.57
CA ILE A 104 7.47 1.57 -18.21
C ILE A 104 8.90 1.12 -17.98
N GLN A 105 9.42 1.41 -16.80
CA GLN A 105 10.75 0.97 -16.36
C GLN A 105 10.62 0.05 -15.15
N ASP A 106 11.64 -0.78 -14.95
CA ASP A 106 11.79 -1.54 -13.71
C ASP A 106 11.91 -0.60 -12.52
N GLY A 107 11.45 -1.04 -11.38
CA GLY A 107 11.69 -0.30 -10.17
C GLY A 107 10.59 -0.36 -9.14
N LEU A 108 10.65 0.61 -8.25
CA LEU A 108 9.73 0.71 -7.13
C LEU A 108 8.41 1.32 -7.57
N VAL A 109 7.33 0.67 -7.16
CA VAL A 109 5.96 1.14 -7.37
C VAL A 109 5.44 1.74 -6.09
N PHE A 110 4.82 2.89 -6.22
CA PHE A 110 4.18 3.60 -5.12
C PHE A 110 2.76 4.01 -5.51
N VAL A 111 1.88 4.01 -4.53
CA VAL A 111 0.60 4.69 -4.62
C VAL A 111 0.70 5.96 -3.78
N GLY A 112 0.46 7.10 -4.40
CA GLY A 112 0.43 8.40 -3.74
C GLY A 112 -0.98 8.95 -3.69
N THR A 113 -1.34 9.51 -2.55
CA THR A 113 -2.53 10.35 -2.36
C THR A 113 -2.11 11.81 -2.26
N LYS A 114 -3.06 12.71 -2.09
CA LYS A 114 -2.76 14.15 -1.87
C LYS A 114 -1.76 14.38 -0.74
N ASP A 115 -1.81 13.54 0.29
CA ASP A 115 -1.21 13.83 1.59
C ASP A 115 -0.16 12.80 2.03
N ALA A 116 -0.10 11.65 1.37
CA ALA A 116 0.75 10.54 1.78
C ALA A 116 1.18 9.67 0.60
N ARG A 117 2.22 8.88 0.80
CA ARG A 117 2.76 7.92 -0.16
C ARG A 117 2.89 6.55 0.51
N SER A 118 2.58 5.49 -0.23
CA SER A 118 2.72 4.11 0.25
C SER A 118 4.18 3.71 0.46
N LYS A 119 4.39 2.62 1.19
CA LYS A 119 5.65 1.88 1.09
C LYS A 119 5.80 1.34 -0.33
N PRO A 120 7.04 1.24 -0.84
CA PRO A 120 7.30 0.73 -2.18
C PRO A 120 7.11 -0.79 -2.27
N VAL A 121 6.72 -1.22 -3.48
CA VAL A 121 6.76 -2.62 -3.90
C VAL A 121 7.53 -2.67 -5.21
N PHE A 122 8.39 -3.67 -5.40
CA PHE A 122 9.16 -3.81 -6.64
C PHE A 122 8.30 -4.39 -7.74
N PHE A 123 8.46 -3.86 -8.97
CA PHE A 123 7.87 -4.35 -10.20
C PHE A 123 8.96 -4.48 -11.27
N ALA A 124 8.96 -5.57 -12.01
CA ALA A 124 9.89 -5.79 -13.12
C ALA A 124 9.19 -5.64 -14.48
N ASN A 125 9.84 -4.95 -15.40
CA ASN A 125 9.44 -4.94 -16.80
C ASN A 125 9.99 -6.20 -17.50
N ALA A 126 9.13 -7.05 -18.02
CA ALA A 126 9.55 -8.29 -18.68
C ALA A 126 10.44 -8.08 -19.89
N THR A 127 10.41 -6.90 -20.51
CA THR A 127 11.31 -6.58 -21.63
C THR A 127 12.76 -6.34 -21.19
N SER A 128 12.99 -6.00 -19.94
CA SER A 128 14.33 -5.81 -19.36
C SER A 128 14.86 -7.07 -18.67
N VAL A 129 13.97 -8.04 -18.37
CA VAL A 129 14.36 -9.31 -17.76
C VAL A 129 14.85 -10.28 -18.85
N PRO A 130 16.03 -10.90 -18.70
CA PRO A 130 16.50 -11.91 -19.65
C PRO A 130 15.49 -13.04 -19.85
N VAL A 131 15.19 -13.41 -21.10
CA VAL A 131 14.20 -14.44 -21.46
C VAL A 131 14.43 -15.76 -20.73
N ALA A 132 15.69 -16.14 -20.51
CA ALA A 132 16.05 -17.35 -19.77
C ALA A 132 15.49 -17.38 -18.34
N LEU A 133 15.38 -16.22 -17.69
CA LEU A 133 14.81 -16.12 -16.35
C LEU A 133 13.27 -16.20 -16.34
N LEU A 134 12.62 -15.79 -17.47
CA LEU A 134 11.18 -15.84 -17.60
C LEU A 134 10.69 -17.25 -17.95
N GLU A 135 11.44 -17.97 -18.82
CA GLU A 135 11.06 -19.29 -19.29
C GLU A 135 11.34 -20.40 -18.26
N ASN A 136 12.38 -20.25 -17.48
CA ASN A 136 12.79 -21.28 -16.50
C ASN A 136 13.38 -20.69 -15.23
N PRO A 137 12.59 -20.05 -14.37
CA PRO A 137 13.08 -19.37 -13.18
C PRO A 137 13.77 -20.30 -12.17
N LEU A 138 13.47 -21.61 -12.20
CA LEU A 138 14.08 -22.61 -11.33
C LEU A 138 15.37 -23.21 -11.89
N SER A 139 15.58 -23.14 -13.20
CA SER A 139 16.77 -23.68 -13.87
C SER A 139 17.98 -22.77 -13.81
N THR A 140 17.77 -21.49 -13.45
CA THR A 140 18.82 -20.47 -13.43
C THR A 140 19.35 -20.16 -12.04
N VAL A 141 18.94 -20.90 -11.02
CA VAL A 141 19.62 -20.81 -9.72
C VAL A 141 21.04 -21.34 -9.93
N PRO A 142 22.07 -20.51 -9.85
CA PRO A 142 23.44 -20.97 -10.01
C PRO A 142 23.74 -21.97 -8.90
N THR A 143 24.00 -23.21 -9.28
CA THR A 143 24.47 -24.21 -8.34
C THR A 143 25.95 -24.03 -8.17
N ILE A 144 26.40 -23.65 -6.99
CA ILE A 144 27.82 -23.58 -6.67
C ILE A 144 28.28 -25.00 -6.46
N HIS A 145 28.91 -25.56 -7.50
CA HIS A 145 29.44 -26.93 -7.44
C HIS A 145 30.74 -27.00 -6.64
N THR A 146 31.55 -25.96 -6.69
CA THR A 146 32.87 -25.99 -6.03
C THR A 146 33.30 -24.57 -5.68
N LEU A 147 33.74 -24.38 -4.46
CA LEU A 147 34.50 -23.19 -4.03
C LEU A 147 35.96 -23.57 -4.02
N ILE A 148 36.75 -23.00 -4.93
CA ILE A 148 38.18 -23.19 -4.99
C ILE A 148 38.87 -22.00 -4.33
N PRO A 149 39.52 -22.17 -3.19
CA PRO A 149 40.35 -21.11 -2.63
C PRO A 149 41.54 -20.82 -3.57
N ASN A 150 41.88 -19.58 -3.69
CA ASN A 150 43.01 -19.14 -4.56
C ASN A 150 44.38 -19.68 -4.11
N GLU A 151 44.46 -20.20 -2.89
CA GLU A 151 45.70 -20.82 -2.36
C GLU A 151 45.58 -22.35 -2.33
N LYS A 152 46.60 -23.00 -2.87
CA LYS A 152 46.68 -24.47 -3.07
C LYS A 152 46.56 -25.32 -1.80
N SER A 153 46.56 -24.76 -0.61
CA SER A 153 46.59 -25.48 0.66
C SER A 153 45.44 -25.15 1.62
N ALA A 154 44.53 -24.25 1.25
CA ALA A 154 43.48 -23.82 2.17
C ALA A 154 42.29 -24.78 2.10
N THR A 155 42.04 -25.51 3.16
CA THR A 155 40.80 -26.27 3.35
C THR A 155 39.61 -25.43 3.77
N ARG A 156 39.86 -24.16 4.12
CA ARG A 156 38.84 -23.15 4.48
C ARG A 156 39.29 -21.77 4.00
N ALA A 157 38.41 -21.08 3.33
CA ALA A 157 38.61 -19.67 2.99
C ALA A 157 38.51 -18.79 4.26
N LYS A 158 39.37 -17.79 4.36
CA LYS A 158 39.34 -16.79 5.42
C LYS A 158 38.69 -15.51 4.88
N VAL A 159 38.28 -14.66 5.80
CA VAL A 159 37.76 -13.33 5.40
C VAL A 159 38.89 -12.56 4.68
N GLY A 160 38.62 -12.14 3.43
CA GLY A 160 39.56 -11.47 2.56
C GLY A 160 40.20 -12.34 1.47
N ASP A 161 39.97 -13.67 1.48
CA ASP A 161 40.45 -14.54 0.39
C ASP A 161 39.64 -14.31 -0.90
N LEU A 162 40.32 -14.37 -2.02
CA LEU A 162 39.69 -14.35 -3.34
C LEU A 162 39.15 -15.75 -3.66
N LEU A 163 37.87 -15.86 -3.90
CA LEU A 163 37.22 -17.09 -4.31
C LEU A 163 36.85 -17.04 -5.79
N ILE A 164 37.09 -18.15 -6.49
CA ILE A 164 36.65 -18.34 -7.88
C ILE A 164 35.47 -19.29 -7.85
N ILE A 165 34.33 -18.85 -8.41
CA ILE A 165 33.12 -19.65 -8.57
C ILE A 165 33.10 -20.14 -10.03
N GLN A 166 33.06 -21.44 -10.23
CA GLN A 166 32.93 -22.07 -11.54
C GLN A 166 31.58 -22.80 -11.66
#